data_cb530ba60052ecec4311c27d000feaac
#
_entry.id   cb530ba60052ecec4311c27d000feaac
#
_cell.length_a   1.000
_cell.length_b   1.000
_cell.length_c   1.000
_cell.angle_alpha   90.00
_cell.angle_beta   90.00
_cell.angle_gamma   90.00
#
_symmetry.space_group_name_H-M   'P 1'
#
loop_
_entity.id
_entity.type
_entity.pdbx_description
1 polymer ?
#
loop_
_entity_poly.entity_id
_entity_poly.type
_entity_poly.pdbx_seq_one_letter_code
_entity_poly.pdbx_strand_id
1 'polypeptide(L)'
;SDVVINELMFHPISGNDGDQYVELYKRSAGPVNLGGWTLSDGVSFTIPSNTVLAANSYLVIAADAARLFSNYPNLNPANTLGNFSGKLSGRGERVVLRKPDSLASTNGGVVTTNYFHIPVDEVTYGTGGRWPQWSDGGGSSLELVNPRSNHRLPGNWADSDETSKAPWKNSPAL
;
A
#
# COMPACT_ATOMS: atom_id res chain seq x y z
N SER A 1 -7.11 -8.96 -9.36
CA SER A 1 -7.72 -7.91 -8.52
C SER A 1 -7.82 -6.58 -9.27
N ASP A 2 -8.84 -5.79 -8.95
CA ASP A 2 -9.01 -4.43 -9.50
C ASP A 2 -8.30 -3.35 -8.68
N VAL A 3 -7.97 -3.67 -7.44
CA VAL A 3 -7.17 -2.84 -6.55
C VAL A 3 -5.88 -3.57 -6.26
N VAL A 4 -4.78 -2.87 -6.36
CA VAL A 4 -3.44 -3.42 -6.24
C VAL A 4 -2.59 -2.59 -5.29
N ILE A 5 -1.61 -3.23 -4.67
CA ILE A 5 -0.50 -2.55 -3.99
C ILE A 5 0.40 -2.01 -5.09
N ASN A 6 0.51 -0.69 -5.18
CA ASN A 6 1.20 0.00 -6.27
C ASN A 6 2.57 0.53 -5.86
N GLU A 7 2.71 0.96 -4.61
CA GLU A 7 3.94 1.57 -4.12
C GLU A 7 4.13 1.29 -2.63
N LEU A 8 5.40 1.13 -2.21
CA LEU A 8 5.81 0.91 -0.83
C LEU A 8 6.97 1.83 -0.48
N MET A 9 6.82 2.69 0.52
CA MET A 9 7.93 3.34 1.20
C MET A 9 8.25 2.54 2.45
N PHE A 10 9.10 1.52 2.31
CA PHE A 10 9.42 0.61 3.40
C PHE A 10 10.69 0.98 4.17
N HIS A 11 11.62 1.71 3.54
CA HIS A 11 12.87 2.14 4.15
C HIS A 11 13.17 3.61 3.78
N PRO A 12 12.48 4.56 4.42
CA PRO A 12 12.63 5.98 4.12
C PRO A 12 14.04 6.47 4.46
N ILE A 13 14.61 7.32 3.60
CA ILE A 13 15.93 7.91 3.79
C ILE A 13 16.09 8.72 5.09
N SER A 14 14.98 9.20 5.63
CA SER A 14 14.95 9.89 6.92
C SER A 14 15.28 8.98 8.11
N GLY A 15 15.22 7.66 7.92
CA GLY A 15 15.33 6.69 9.01
C GLY A 15 14.14 6.70 9.99
N ASN A 16 13.08 7.46 9.69
CA ASN A 16 11.89 7.57 10.52
C ASN A 16 10.78 6.67 9.98
N ASP A 17 10.38 5.66 10.74
CA ASP A 17 9.31 4.73 10.35
C ASP A 17 7.96 5.44 10.12
N GLY A 18 7.75 6.65 10.65
CA GLY A 18 6.58 7.48 10.38
C GLY A 18 6.46 7.98 8.93
N ASP A 19 7.54 7.92 8.15
CA ASP A 19 7.52 8.23 6.72
C ASP A 19 7.15 7.02 5.85
N GLN A 20 6.89 5.85 6.44
CA GLN A 20 6.48 4.66 5.72
C GLN A 20 5.03 4.77 5.22
N TYR A 21 4.77 4.18 4.07
CA TYR A 21 3.42 4.06 3.52
C TYR A 21 3.25 2.89 2.56
N VAL A 22 2.00 2.53 2.35
CA VAL A 22 1.53 1.62 1.30
C VAL A 22 0.56 2.38 0.43
N GLU A 23 0.80 2.45 -0.88
CA GLU A 23 -0.14 3.03 -1.83
C GLU A 23 -0.93 1.95 -2.54
N LEU A 24 -2.24 2.12 -2.59
CA LEU A 24 -3.16 1.31 -3.37
C LEU A 24 -3.56 2.06 -4.65
N TYR A 25 -3.71 1.31 -5.73
CA TYR A 25 -4.18 1.84 -7.01
C TYR A 25 -5.38 1.06 -7.53
N LYS A 26 -6.41 1.78 -8.00
CA LYS A 26 -7.59 1.23 -8.68
C LYS A 26 -7.39 1.24 -10.18
N ARG A 27 -7.12 0.07 -10.78
CA ARG A 27 -6.72 -0.09 -12.19
C ARG A 27 -7.85 -0.34 -13.18
N SER A 28 -9.10 -0.43 -12.74
CA SER A 28 -10.26 -0.69 -13.61
C SER A 28 -11.27 0.44 -13.58
N ALA A 29 -12.17 0.47 -14.56
CA ALA A 29 -13.25 1.44 -14.64
C ALA A 29 -14.26 1.26 -13.49
N GLY A 30 -14.83 2.37 -13.02
CA GLY A 30 -15.79 2.41 -11.93
C GLY A 30 -15.14 2.44 -10.54
N PRO A 31 -15.82 3.02 -9.55
CA PRO A 31 -15.34 3.11 -8.18
C PRO A 31 -15.47 1.76 -7.47
N VAL A 32 -14.73 1.62 -6.36
CA VAL A 32 -14.84 0.48 -5.44
C VAL A 32 -14.98 0.98 -4.00
N ASN A 33 -15.85 0.36 -3.23
CA ASN A 33 -15.91 0.58 -1.79
C ASN A 33 -14.86 -0.33 -1.11
N LEU A 34 -13.89 0.30 -0.44
CA LEU A 34 -12.82 -0.38 0.30
C LEU A 34 -13.16 -0.55 1.79
N GLY A 35 -14.34 -0.13 2.24
CA GLY A 35 -14.71 -0.24 3.65
C GLY A 35 -14.56 -1.66 4.20
N GLY A 36 -13.83 -1.80 5.30
CA GLY A 36 -13.53 -3.08 5.92
C GLY A 36 -12.42 -3.91 5.25
N TRP A 37 -11.82 -3.44 4.15
CA TRP A 37 -10.62 -4.10 3.62
C TRP A 37 -9.45 -3.92 4.59
N THR A 38 -8.50 -4.82 4.56
CA THR A 38 -7.37 -4.81 5.49
C THR A 38 -6.03 -4.93 4.77
N LEU A 39 -5.02 -4.20 5.28
CA LEU A 39 -3.62 -4.57 5.11
C LEU A 39 -3.22 -5.49 6.25
N SER A 40 -2.45 -6.52 5.95
CA SER A 40 -1.96 -7.50 6.92
C SER A 40 -0.58 -8.03 6.54
N ASP A 41 -0.04 -8.83 7.43
CA ASP A 41 1.27 -9.46 7.44
C ASP A 41 2.38 -8.44 7.81
N GLY A 42 2.88 -7.57 6.94
CA GLY A 42 3.88 -6.57 7.30
C GLY A 42 3.35 -5.51 8.28
N VAL A 43 2.19 -4.96 7.99
CA VAL A 43 1.51 -3.93 8.79
C VAL A 43 0.06 -4.33 9.01
N SER A 44 -0.60 -3.67 9.97
CA SER A 44 -2.03 -3.91 10.23
C SER A 44 -2.82 -2.61 10.10
N PHE A 45 -3.80 -2.61 9.20
CA PHE A 45 -4.73 -1.50 9.02
C PHE A 45 -6.08 -2.00 8.50
N THR A 46 -7.16 -1.51 9.08
CA THR A 46 -8.52 -1.73 8.55
C THR A 46 -9.01 -0.43 7.93
N ILE A 47 -9.34 -0.48 6.66
CA ILE A 47 -9.86 0.68 5.92
C ILE A 47 -11.24 1.04 6.47
N PRO A 48 -11.49 2.30 6.86
CA PRO A 48 -12.75 2.76 7.43
C PRO A 48 -13.93 2.46 6.49
N SER A 49 -15.10 2.25 7.09
CA SER A 49 -16.35 2.11 6.34
C SER A 49 -16.61 3.33 5.44
N ASN A 50 -17.28 3.12 4.31
CA ASN A 50 -17.57 4.16 3.31
C ASN A 50 -16.35 4.79 2.62
N THR A 51 -15.17 4.20 2.71
CA THR A 51 -14.02 4.60 1.89
C THR A 51 -14.23 4.15 0.46
N VAL A 52 -14.42 5.09 -0.45
CA VAL A 52 -14.60 4.81 -1.88
C VAL A 52 -13.38 5.25 -2.66
N LEU A 53 -12.76 4.33 -3.38
CA LEU A 53 -11.66 4.61 -4.30
C LEU A 53 -12.23 4.71 -5.73
N ALA A 54 -12.05 5.87 -6.35
CA ALA A 54 -12.51 6.13 -7.72
C ALA A 54 -11.68 5.32 -8.73
N ALA A 55 -12.20 5.19 -9.95
CA ALA A 55 -11.46 4.60 -11.06
C ALA A 55 -10.15 5.34 -11.34
N ASN A 56 -9.08 4.59 -11.60
CA ASN A 56 -7.74 5.13 -11.90
C ASN A 56 -7.21 6.10 -10.84
N SER A 57 -7.59 5.90 -9.58
CA SER A 57 -7.17 6.74 -8.45
C SER A 57 -6.29 5.96 -7.50
N TYR A 58 -5.55 6.71 -6.69
CA TYR A 58 -4.63 6.22 -5.67
C TYR A 58 -5.17 6.48 -4.27
N LEU A 59 -4.79 5.64 -3.32
CA LEU A 59 -5.06 5.79 -1.90
C LEU A 59 -3.80 5.41 -1.11
N VAL A 60 -3.25 6.36 -0.38
CA VAL A 60 -2.10 6.14 0.50
C VAL A 60 -2.60 5.69 1.88
N ILE A 61 -1.97 4.67 2.44
CA ILE A 61 -2.16 4.23 3.82
C ILE A 61 -0.83 4.43 4.55
N ALA A 62 -0.81 5.37 5.47
CA ALA A 62 0.38 5.92 6.11
C ALA A 62 0.68 5.27 7.47
N ALA A 63 1.96 5.20 7.83
CA ALA A 63 2.38 4.95 9.22
C ALA A 63 2.01 6.13 10.12
N ASP A 64 2.24 7.37 9.63
CA ASP A 64 1.85 8.62 10.26
C ASP A 64 1.33 9.59 9.20
N ALA A 65 0.01 9.69 9.07
CA ALA A 65 -0.62 10.53 8.05
C ALA A 65 -0.31 12.02 8.26
N ALA A 66 -0.27 12.50 9.50
CA ALA A 66 0.02 13.90 9.78
C ALA A 66 1.45 14.28 9.35
N ARG A 67 2.39 13.38 9.56
CA ARG A 67 3.77 13.54 9.11
C ARG A 67 3.88 13.55 7.58
N LEU A 68 3.18 12.65 6.90
CA LEU A 68 3.16 12.63 5.43
C LEU A 68 2.56 13.90 4.86
N PHE A 69 1.50 14.46 5.45
CA PHE A 69 0.93 15.74 5.01
C PHE A 69 1.93 16.90 5.11
N SER A 70 2.83 16.87 6.07
CA SER A 70 3.88 17.88 6.22
C SER A 70 4.97 17.74 5.15
N ASN A 71 5.25 16.51 4.71
CA ASN A 71 6.31 16.20 3.76
C ASN A 71 5.85 16.25 2.29
N TYR A 72 4.56 15.97 2.04
CA TYR A 72 3.99 15.83 0.70
C TYR A 72 2.75 16.71 0.54
N PRO A 73 2.87 17.90 -0.04
CA PRO A 73 1.76 18.87 -0.13
C PRO A 73 0.53 18.39 -0.93
N ASN A 74 0.69 17.37 -1.77
CA ASN A 74 -0.38 16.75 -2.55
C ASN A 74 -1.19 15.71 -1.76
N LEU A 75 -0.72 15.28 -0.58
CA LEU A 75 -1.45 14.38 0.29
C LEU A 75 -2.39 15.16 1.22
N ASN A 76 -3.56 14.56 1.44
CA ASN A 76 -4.61 15.14 2.28
C ASN A 76 -5.58 14.03 2.74
N PRO A 77 -6.51 14.32 3.67
CA PRO A 77 -7.44 13.31 4.18
C PRO A 77 -8.37 12.65 3.15
N ALA A 78 -8.49 13.19 1.93
CA ALA A 78 -9.31 12.58 0.89
C ALA A 78 -8.56 11.47 0.11
N ASN A 79 -7.23 11.51 0.09
CA ASN A 79 -6.39 10.54 -0.63
C ASN A 79 -5.41 9.77 0.26
N THR A 80 -5.41 10.03 1.57
CA THR A 80 -4.49 9.38 2.52
C THR A 80 -5.21 9.04 3.81
N LEU A 81 -5.07 7.79 4.21
CA LEU A 81 -5.55 7.26 5.48
C LEU A 81 -4.36 6.91 6.39
N GLY A 82 -4.63 6.71 7.64
CA GLY A 82 -3.65 6.26 8.64
C GLY A 82 -4.26 6.28 10.02
N ASN A 83 -3.55 5.88 11.03
CA ASN A 83 -2.19 5.36 10.95
C ASN A 83 -2.24 3.84 11.03
N PHE A 84 -1.44 3.14 10.24
CA PHE A 84 -1.35 1.69 10.41
C PHE A 84 -0.54 1.31 11.66
N SER A 85 -0.77 0.11 12.16
CA SER A 85 0.03 -0.49 13.24
C SER A 85 1.14 -1.37 12.69
N GLY A 86 2.24 -1.48 13.42
CA GLY A 86 3.45 -2.17 12.97
C GLY A 86 4.35 -1.25 12.16
N LYS A 87 5.28 -1.84 11.43
CA LYS A 87 6.18 -1.15 10.52
C LYS A 87 6.61 -2.06 9.39
N LEU A 88 6.85 -1.48 8.21
CA LEU A 88 7.42 -2.20 7.09
C LEU A 88 8.89 -2.50 7.35
N SER A 89 9.29 -3.76 7.11
CA SER A 89 10.66 -4.20 7.34
C SER A 89 11.62 -3.63 6.30
N GLY A 90 12.70 -2.96 6.73
CA GLY A 90 13.78 -2.54 5.85
C GLY A 90 14.60 -3.69 5.23
N ARG A 91 14.28 -4.95 5.54
CA ARG A 91 14.94 -6.14 4.99
C ARG A 91 14.06 -6.97 4.06
N GLY A 92 12.83 -6.52 3.85
CA GLY A 92 11.83 -7.22 3.08
C GLY A 92 10.86 -8.02 3.95
N GLU A 93 9.64 -8.11 3.48
CA GLU A 93 8.56 -8.91 4.06
C GLU A 93 7.39 -9.03 3.10
N ARG A 94 6.35 -9.74 3.54
CA ARG A 94 5.10 -9.87 2.81
C ARG A 94 4.09 -8.83 3.28
N VAL A 95 3.44 -8.14 2.33
CA VAL A 95 2.29 -7.26 2.56
C VAL A 95 1.11 -7.80 1.77
N VAL A 96 -0.05 -7.90 2.40
CA VAL A 96 -1.26 -8.45 1.79
C VAL A 96 -2.42 -7.49 1.94
N LEU A 97 -3.06 -7.19 0.81
CA LEU A 97 -4.35 -6.53 0.78
C LEU A 97 -5.46 -7.60 0.78
N ARG A 98 -6.41 -7.50 1.71
CA ARG A 98 -7.52 -8.44 1.86
C ARG A 98 -8.85 -7.71 1.80
N LYS A 99 -9.87 -8.34 1.23
CA LYS A 99 -11.24 -7.83 1.29
C LYS A 99 -12.10 -8.70 2.21
N PRO A 100 -13.11 -8.11 2.87
CA PRO A 100 -14.08 -8.89 3.61
C PRO A 100 -14.91 -9.77 2.68
N ASP A 101 -15.24 -10.95 3.15
CA ASP A 101 -16.13 -11.89 2.48
C ASP A 101 -16.96 -12.64 3.53
N SER A 102 -18.00 -13.33 3.11
CA SER A 102 -18.83 -14.10 4.02
C SER A 102 -19.41 -15.34 3.33
N LEU A 103 -19.59 -16.39 4.13
CA LEU A 103 -20.23 -17.63 3.70
C LEU A 103 -21.41 -17.90 4.60
N ALA A 104 -22.61 -17.92 4.03
CA ALA A 104 -23.82 -18.37 4.71
C ALA A 104 -23.98 -19.88 4.56
N SER A 105 -24.33 -20.57 5.67
CA SER A 105 -24.65 -21.97 5.67
C SER A 105 -26.00 -22.16 6.39
N THR A 106 -26.82 -23.14 5.95
CA THR A 106 -28.12 -23.48 6.57
C THR A 106 -28.06 -24.89 7.11
N ASN A 107 -28.32 -25.04 8.38
CA ASN A 107 -28.44 -26.34 9.03
C ASN A 107 -29.71 -26.38 9.85
N GLY A 108 -30.61 -27.34 9.58
CA GLY A 108 -31.89 -27.50 10.29
C GLY A 108 -32.80 -26.26 10.24
N GLY A 109 -32.75 -25.46 9.16
CA GLY A 109 -33.52 -24.23 9.01
C GLY A 109 -32.88 -22.98 9.68
N VAL A 110 -31.72 -23.14 10.34
CA VAL A 110 -30.95 -22.02 10.93
C VAL A 110 -29.87 -21.57 9.97
N VAL A 111 -29.89 -20.27 9.64
CA VAL A 111 -28.83 -19.64 8.81
C VAL A 111 -27.72 -19.11 9.70
N THR A 112 -26.50 -19.56 9.45
CA THR A 112 -25.28 -19.04 10.10
C THR A 112 -24.40 -18.40 9.05
N THR A 113 -23.94 -17.18 9.31
CA THR A 113 -23.00 -16.46 8.41
C THR A 113 -21.64 -16.36 9.07
N ASN A 114 -20.62 -16.91 8.39
CA ASN A 114 -19.23 -16.80 8.79
C ASN A 114 -18.58 -15.66 7.98
N TYR A 115 -17.94 -14.72 8.67
CA TYR A 115 -17.21 -13.60 8.07
C TYR A 115 -15.72 -13.87 8.08
N PHE A 116 -15.04 -13.56 6.99
CA PHE A 116 -13.59 -13.75 6.84
C PHE A 116 -13.03 -12.75 5.83
N HIS A 117 -11.70 -12.72 5.67
CA HIS A 117 -11.03 -11.87 4.70
C HIS A 117 -10.26 -12.72 3.70
N ILE A 118 -10.42 -12.43 2.42
CA ILE A 118 -9.70 -13.11 1.34
C ILE A 118 -8.62 -12.21 0.73
N PRO A 119 -7.39 -12.73 0.47
CA PRO A 119 -6.36 -11.98 -0.23
C PRO A 119 -6.83 -11.57 -1.61
N VAL A 120 -6.63 -10.30 -1.96
CA VAL A 120 -6.93 -9.76 -3.30
C VAL A 120 -5.68 -9.33 -4.02
N ASP A 121 -4.65 -8.93 -3.28
CA ASP A 121 -3.33 -8.62 -3.80
C ASP A 121 -2.26 -8.83 -2.74
N GLU A 122 -1.03 -9.13 -3.16
CA GLU A 122 0.10 -9.31 -2.27
C GLU A 122 1.43 -9.05 -2.96
N VAL A 123 2.39 -8.60 -2.18
CA VAL A 123 3.79 -8.52 -2.56
C VAL A 123 4.65 -9.05 -1.43
N THR A 124 5.66 -9.85 -1.76
CA THR A 124 6.76 -10.16 -0.86
C THR A 124 7.99 -9.47 -1.40
N TYR A 125 8.24 -8.27 -0.89
CA TYR A 125 9.38 -7.45 -1.33
C TYR A 125 10.66 -7.84 -0.58
N GLY A 126 11.79 -7.46 -1.16
CA GLY A 126 13.11 -7.66 -0.60
C GLY A 126 14.06 -6.53 -0.97
N THR A 127 15.32 -6.62 -0.55
CA THR A 127 16.34 -5.59 -0.75
C THR A 127 17.56 -6.09 -1.54
N GLY A 128 17.54 -7.34 -2.01
CA GLY A 128 18.66 -7.94 -2.73
C GLY A 128 18.25 -8.55 -4.07
N GLY A 129 19.24 -9.02 -4.82
CA GLY A 129 19.05 -9.70 -6.08
C GLY A 129 18.51 -8.77 -7.17
N ARG A 130 17.27 -8.98 -7.61
CA ARG A 130 16.61 -8.18 -8.66
C ARG A 130 15.75 -7.05 -8.13
N TRP A 131 15.67 -6.87 -6.80
CA TRP A 131 14.95 -5.75 -6.21
C TRP A 131 15.70 -4.44 -6.46
N PRO A 132 15.00 -3.32 -6.69
CA PRO A 132 15.59 -1.99 -6.81
C PRO A 132 16.39 -1.62 -5.56
N GLN A 133 17.46 -0.87 -5.72
CA GLN A 133 18.41 -0.58 -4.63
C GLN A 133 18.14 0.75 -3.91
N TRP A 134 17.59 1.74 -4.63
CA TRP A 134 17.35 3.07 -4.04
C TRP A 134 16.13 3.13 -3.13
N SER A 135 15.21 2.18 -3.25
CA SER A 135 14.10 2.01 -2.31
C SER A 135 14.54 1.44 -0.96
N ASP A 136 15.75 0.89 -0.85
CA ASP A 136 16.36 0.43 0.40
C ASP A 136 17.17 1.56 1.07
N GLY A 137 16.48 2.61 1.53
CA GLY A 137 17.10 3.72 2.26
C GLY A 137 17.78 4.77 1.38
N GLY A 138 17.71 4.64 0.06
CA GLY A 138 18.34 5.56 -0.89
C GLY A 138 17.49 6.78 -1.27
N GLY A 139 16.26 6.87 -0.74
CA GLY A 139 15.37 8.02 -0.95
C GLY A 139 14.17 7.74 -1.86
N SER A 140 14.24 6.71 -2.70
CA SER A 140 13.11 6.28 -3.52
C SER A 140 12.15 5.38 -2.74
N SER A 141 10.91 5.31 -3.16
CA SER A 141 10.00 4.23 -2.83
C SER A 141 10.14 3.07 -3.81
N LEU A 142 9.56 1.94 -3.50
CA LEU A 142 9.43 0.79 -4.38
C LEU A 142 8.12 0.90 -5.15
N GLU A 143 8.17 1.13 -6.46
CA GLU A 143 7.00 1.40 -7.30
C GLU A 143 6.78 0.30 -8.35
N LEU A 144 5.54 -0.13 -8.53
CA LEU A 144 5.15 -1.10 -9.55
C LEU A 144 5.17 -0.43 -10.93
N VAL A 145 6.05 -0.92 -11.82
CA VAL A 145 6.25 -0.34 -13.17
C VAL A 145 4.97 -0.35 -14.00
N ASN A 146 4.18 -1.42 -13.87
CA ASN A 146 2.90 -1.53 -14.54
C ASN A 146 1.89 -2.20 -13.60
N PRO A 147 0.79 -1.53 -13.23
CA PRO A 147 -0.22 -2.09 -12.33
C PRO A 147 -0.89 -3.39 -12.82
N ARG A 148 -0.66 -3.78 -14.06
CA ARG A 148 -1.17 -5.04 -14.65
C ARG A 148 -0.15 -6.17 -14.63
N SER A 149 1.09 -5.90 -14.21
CA SER A 149 2.16 -6.91 -14.09
C SER A 149 1.92 -7.87 -12.94
N ASN A 150 2.70 -8.94 -12.90
CA ASN A 150 2.73 -9.84 -11.75
C ASN A 150 3.53 -9.21 -10.60
N HIS A 151 2.86 -8.84 -9.53
CA HIS A 151 3.42 -8.14 -8.37
C HIS A 151 4.42 -8.99 -7.55
N ARG A 152 4.41 -10.31 -7.76
CA ARG A 152 5.32 -11.23 -7.07
C ARG A 152 6.71 -11.29 -7.71
N LEU A 153 6.91 -10.67 -8.86
CA LEU A 153 8.18 -10.69 -9.57
C LEU A 153 8.96 -9.39 -9.33
N PRO A 154 10.16 -9.46 -8.75
CA PRO A 154 11.00 -8.29 -8.47
C PRO A 154 11.24 -7.39 -9.69
N GLY A 155 11.41 -7.97 -10.88
CA GLY A 155 11.64 -7.22 -12.12
C GLY A 155 10.46 -6.38 -12.62
N ASN A 156 9.30 -6.45 -11.97
CA ASN A 156 8.14 -5.60 -12.25
C ASN A 156 8.06 -4.38 -11.32
N TRP A 157 9.02 -4.25 -10.41
CA TRP A 157 9.15 -3.13 -9.48
C TRP A 157 10.38 -2.31 -9.84
N ALA A 158 10.32 -1.01 -9.61
CA ALA A 158 11.41 -0.05 -9.83
C ALA A 158 11.52 0.90 -8.65
N ASP A 159 12.67 1.55 -8.55
CA ASP A 159 12.81 2.73 -7.70
C ASP A 159 11.96 3.87 -8.28
N SER A 160 11.22 4.56 -7.43
CA SER A 160 10.42 5.70 -7.86
C SER A 160 11.29 6.84 -8.38
N ASP A 161 10.77 7.57 -9.37
CA ASP A 161 11.38 8.82 -9.83
C ASP A 161 11.08 9.93 -8.84
N GLU A 162 12.05 10.22 -8.00
CA GLU A 162 11.92 11.25 -6.98
C GLU A 162 12.05 12.68 -7.52
N THR A 163 12.47 12.88 -8.75
CA THR A 163 12.69 14.22 -9.32
C THR A 163 11.41 15.05 -9.44
N SER A 164 10.24 14.44 -9.40
CA SER A 164 8.95 15.12 -9.53
C SER A 164 8.01 14.97 -8.32
N LYS A 165 8.38 14.19 -7.30
CA LYS A 165 7.43 13.77 -6.25
C LYS A 165 7.41 14.61 -4.97
N ALA A 166 8.52 15.22 -4.55
CA ALA A 166 8.55 15.98 -3.30
C ALA A 166 9.50 17.18 -3.32
N PRO A 167 9.18 18.26 -2.63
CA PRO A 167 9.99 19.48 -2.64
C PRO A 167 11.37 19.35 -1.95
N TRP A 168 11.57 18.36 -1.09
CA TRP A 168 12.87 18.11 -0.43
C TRP A 168 13.92 17.45 -1.32
N LYS A 169 13.58 17.11 -2.54
CA LYS A 169 14.44 16.51 -3.55
C LYS A 169 15.47 17.45 -4.16
N ASN A 170 15.38 18.71 -3.86
CA ASN A 170 16.39 19.67 -4.22
C ASN A 170 17.62 19.64 -3.30
N SER A 171 17.79 18.60 -2.48
CA SER A 171 19.08 18.30 -1.91
C SER A 171 20.06 18.10 -3.07
N PRO A 172 21.16 18.86 -3.13
CA PRO A 172 22.15 18.69 -4.19
C PRO A 172 22.58 17.22 -4.18
N ALA A 173 22.60 16.63 -5.37
CA ALA A 173 23.21 15.33 -5.55
C ALA A 173 24.62 15.37 -4.95
N LEU A 174 24.89 14.42 -4.06
CA LEU A 174 26.22 14.21 -3.50
C LEU A 174 27.19 13.82 -4.59
#